data_3b81ac907992eba27d88d63743f50983
#
_entry.id   3b81ac907992eba27d88d63743f50983
#
_cell.length_a   1.000
_cell.length_b   1.000
_cell.length_c   1.000
_cell.angle_alpha   90.00
_cell.angle_beta   90.00
_cell.angle_gamma   90.00
#
_symmetry.space_group_name_H-M   'P 1'
#
loop_
_entity.id
_entity.type
_entity.pdbx_description
1 polymer ?
#
loop_
_entity_poly.entity_id
_entity_poly.type
_entity_poly.pdbx_seq_one_letter_code
_entity_poly.pdbx_strand_id
1 'polypeptide(L)'
;VEQYKDENFFKNFVVAEDWDGFKNRLSDQFERLNVMNVNYRIPDLEGFYKTNVFIGEGEVKISCMDPSAEIHYTTDGSVPTLNSPKYDGNLKVTETTEFTFRTFRANGKPCDTFTTKFIKGEFSPASSETPAGKGLEAVWYDFKGNKCADIDKASRKGSYNVTEVSIPAEAKGHIGLVIKGFINVPEDGIYTFALTSDDGSTLVIDGDPVIDNDGPHGPREVIGQKALAKGYHPIEVRYFDSNGGMLKMEVRDSKENVIPVDGLFAK
;
A
#
# COMPACT_ATOMS: atom_id res chain seq x y z
N VAL A 1 14.65 -2.49 44.80
CA VAL A 1 14.97 -3.70 44.00
C VAL A 1 13.85 -4.75 44.13
N GLU A 2 13.10 -4.80 45.24
CA GLU A 2 11.95 -5.71 45.43
C GLU A 2 10.70 -5.29 44.64
N GLN A 3 10.55 -4.02 44.33
CA GLN A 3 9.39 -3.43 43.64
C GLN A 3 9.22 -3.89 42.17
N TYR A 4 10.28 -4.45 41.57
CA TYR A 4 10.29 -4.94 40.18
C TYR A 4 10.07 -6.45 40.05
N LYS A 5 9.73 -7.15 41.13
CA LYS A 5 9.44 -8.60 41.14
C LYS A 5 7.94 -8.92 41.04
N ASP A 6 7.07 -7.92 41.09
CA ASP A 6 5.64 -8.12 40.95
C ASP A 6 5.28 -8.21 39.45
N GLU A 7 4.88 -9.39 38.98
CA GLU A 7 4.41 -9.59 37.60
C GLU A 7 3.20 -8.72 37.26
N ASN A 8 2.43 -8.26 38.26
CA ASN A 8 1.29 -7.36 38.09
C ASN A 8 1.76 -5.90 37.86
N PHE A 9 2.97 -5.52 38.30
CA PHE A 9 3.51 -4.21 38.05
C PHE A 9 3.66 -3.95 36.54
N PHE A 10 4.15 -4.93 35.78
CA PHE A 10 4.26 -4.81 34.32
C PHE A 10 2.93 -4.94 33.59
N LYS A 11 1.97 -5.72 34.12
CA LYS A 11 0.61 -5.82 33.55
C LYS A 11 -0.17 -4.50 33.65
N ASN A 12 0.06 -3.72 34.69
CA ASN A 12 -0.54 -2.40 34.85
C ASN A 12 0.17 -1.30 34.03
N PHE A 13 1.33 -1.61 33.44
CA PHE A 13 2.06 -0.73 32.52
C PHE A 13 1.80 -1.01 31.03
N VAL A 14 1.00 -2.01 30.69
CA VAL A 14 0.42 -2.12 29.36
C VAL A 14 -0.66 -1.05 29.27
N VAL A 15 -0.23 0.19 29.14
CA VAL A 15 -1.05 1.29 28.65
C VAL A 15 -1.52 0.84 27.28
N ALA A 16 -2.82 0.73 27.08
CA ALA A 16 -3.40 0.61 25.74
C ALA A 16 -2.67 1.63 24.84
N GLU A 17 -2.29 1.22 23.64
CA GLU A 17 -1.56 2.08 22.69
C GLU A 17 -2.33 3.40 22.52
N ASP A 18 -1.95 4.40 23.29
CA ASP A 18 -2.52 5.75 23.24
C ASP A 18 -1.78 6.54 22.15
N TRP A 19 -2.06 6.18 20.91
CA TRP A 19 -1.44 6.81 19.74
C TRP A 19 -1.79 8.30 19.66
N ASP A 20 -3.02 8.69 19.98
CA ASP A 20 -3.43 10.09 19.95
C ASP A 20 -2.79 10.90 21.07
N GLY A 21 -2.71 10.36 22.27
CA GLY A 21 -1.96 10.99 23.36
C GLY A 21 -0.46 11.08 23.07
N PHE A 22 0.12 10.09 22.39
CA PHE A 22 1.51 10.16 21.92
C PHE A 22 1.70 11.28 20.89
N LYS A 23 0.84 11.38 19.88
CA LYS A 23 0.90 12.46 18.87
C LYS A 23 0.79 13.85 19.50
N ASN A 24 -0.10 14.03 20.47
CA ASN A 24 -0.24 15.29 21.18
C ASN A 24 1.02 15.67 21.95
N ARG A 25 1.61 14.72 22.70
CA ARG A 25 2.87 14.96 23.40
C ARG A 25 4.04 15.24 22.45
N LEU A 26 4.04 14.63 21.28
CA LEU A 26 5.08 14.84 20.28
C LEU A 26 4.99 16.24 19.67
N SER A 27 3.78 16.76 19.46
CA SER A 27 3.56 18.15 19.03
C SER A 27 4.21 19.16 19.98
N ASP A 28 4.01 19.00 21.30
CA ASP A 28 4.64 19.83 22.32
C ASP A 28 6.19 19.73 22.27
N GLN A 29 6.72 18.55 21.95
CA GLN A 29 8.16 18.38 21.81
C GLN A 29 8.70 19.10 20.56
N PHE A 30 7.99 19.09 19.44
CA PHE A 30 8.39 19.85 18.24
C PHE A 30 8.49 21.35 18.54
N GLU A 31 7.51 21.91 19.27
CA GLU A 31 7.55 23.31 19.70
C GLU A 31 8.80 23.61 20.56
N ARG A 32 9.09 22.78 21.55
CA ARG A 32 10.30 22.90 22.39
C ARG A 32 11.58 22.82 21.59
N LEU A 33 11.68 21.87 20.64
CA LEU A 33 12.84 21.70 19.78
C LEU A 33 13.03 22.91 18.85
N ASN A 34 11.93 23.50 18.36
CA ASN A 34 11.96 24.72 17.57
C ASN A 34 12.51 25.91 18.38
N VAL A 35 12.00 26.11 19.62
CA VAL A 35 12.50 27.17 20.53
C VAL A 35 14.00 26.98 20.85
N MET A 36 14.43 25.74 21.04
CA MET A 36 15.85 25.39 21.29
C MET A 36 16.70 25.42 20.02
N ASN A 37 16.12 25.69 18.84
CA ASN A 37 16.79 25.65 17.53
C ASN A 37 17.48 24.30 17.23
N VAL A 38 16.93 23.20 17.72
CA VAL A 38 17.43 21.85 17.46
C VAL A 38 16.99 21.39 16.08
N ASN A 39 17.91 20.82 15.31
CA ASN A 39 17.57 20.20 14.02
C ASN A 39 17.06 18.77 14.25
N TYR A 40 15.74 18.59 14.26
CA TYR A 40 15.11 17.27 14.29
C TYR A 40 14.59 16.90 12.89
N ARG A 41 14.35 15.60 12.65
CA ARG A 41 13.67 15.13 11.46
C ARG A 41 12.17 15.32 11.65
N ILE A 42 11.51 16.00 10.71
CA ILE A 42 10.05 16.04 10.65
C ILE A 42 9.57 14.65 10.21
N PRO A 43 8.55 14.06 10.86
CA PRO A 43 7.95 12.80 10.42
C PRO A 43 7.48 12.86 8.98
N ASP A 44 7.36 11.68 8.36
CA ASP A 44 6.90 11.55 6.99
C ASP A 44 5.48 12.11 6.83
N LEU A 45 5.20 12.62 5.65
CA LEU A 45 3.87 13.09 5.30
C LEU A 45 2.92 11.90 5.17
N GLU A 46 1.68 12.09 5.61
CA GLU A 46 0.60 11.08 5.56
C GLU A 46 -0.54 11.54 4.66
N GLY A 47 -1.45 10.61 4.31
CA GLY A 47 -2.67 10.90 3.57
C GLY A 47 -2.59 10.61 2.07
N PHE A 48 -1.50 10.01 1.59
CA PHE A 48 -1.34 9.63 0.18
C PHE A 48 -0.50 8.36 0.04
N TYR A 49 -0.64 7.70 -1.10
CA TYR A 49 0.22 6.60 -1.52
C TYR A 49 1.31 7.09 -2.50
N LYS A 50 2.27 6.23 -2.82
CA LYS A 50 3.26 6.53 -3.86
C LYS A 50 2.59 6.82 -5.20
N THR A 51 1.47 6.12 -5.46
CA THR A 51 0.62 6.35 -6.63
C THR A 51 -0.84 6.37 -6.18
N ASN A 52 -1.56 7.40 -6.56
CA ASN A 52 -2.97 7.61 -6.24
C ASN A 52 -3.77 7.70 -7.54
N VAL A 53 -4.93 7.03 -7.60
CA VAL A 53 -5.85 7.13 -8.74
C VAL A 53 -6.98 8.07 -8.38
N PHE A 54 -7.48 8.84 -9.34
CA PHE A 54 -8.67 9.67 -9.17
C PHE A 54 -9.51 9.69 -10.45
N ILE A 55 -10.80 9.97 -10.29
CA ILE A 55 -11.77 10.09 -11.40
C ILE A 55 -12.29 11.53 -11.44
N GLY A 56 -12.30 12.13 -12.63
CA GLY A 56 -12.76 13.51 -12.81
C GLY A 56 -11.82 14.53 -12.20
N GLU A 57 -12.09 14.98 -10.98
CA GLU A 57 -11.27 15.88 -10.17
C GLU A 57 -10.80 15.11 -8.91
N GLY A 58 -9.51 15.13 -8.63
CA GLY A 58 -8.90 14.57 -7.43
C GLY A 58 -8.56 15.64 -6.40
N GLU A 59 -8.52 15.25 -5.15
CA GLU A 59 -8.10 16.08 -4.03
C GLU A 59 -6.81 15.54 -3.44
N VAL A 60 -5.79 16.38 -3.33
CA VAL A 60 -4.51 16.01 -2.73
C VAL A 60 -4.57 16.31 -1.23
N LYS A 61 -4.77 15.27 -0.43
CA LYS A 61 -4.86 15.36 1.04
C LYS A 61 -3.54 14.95 1.65
N ILE A 62 -2.89 15.86 2.33
CA ILE A 62 -1.61 15.63 2.99
C ILE A 62 -1.67 16.16 4.40
N SER A 63 -1.18 15.39 5.35
CA SER A 63 -0.99 15.82 6.73
C SER A 63 0.47 15.66 7.17
N CYS A 64 0.88 16.48 8.12
CA CYS A 64 2.16 16.42 8.79
C CYS A 64 1.90 16.36 10.30
N MET A 65 2.61 15.48 10.98
CA MET A 65 2.50 15.34 12.43
C MET A 65 3.03 16.58 13.18
N ASP A 66 3.96 17.33 12.59
CA ASP A 66 4.43 18.60 13.13
C ASP A 66 3.52 19.74 12.61
N PRO A 67 2.66 20.34 13.44
CA PRO A 67 1.74 21.39 13.01
C PRO A 67 2.43 22.71 12.68
N SER A 68 3.69 22.89 13.10
CA SER A 68 4.49 24.08 12.81
C SER A 68 5.23 23.99 11.47
N ALA A 69 5.23 22.79 10.84
CA ALA A 69 5.92 22.57 9.58
C ALA A 69 5.15 23.21 8.40
N GLU A 70 5.88 23.83 7.50
CA GLU A 70 5.34 24.24 6.22
C GLU A 70 5.59 23.18 5.16
N ILE A 71 4.59 22.90 4.31
CA ILE A 71 4.70 21.99 3.19
C ILE A 71 4.68 22.81 1.90
N HIS A 72 5.73 22.69 1.09
CA HIS A 72 5.81 23.29 -0.24
C HIS A 72 5.89 22.19 -1.29
N TYR A 73 5.46 22.49 -2.52
CA TYR A 73 5.45 21.49 -3.59
C TYR A 73 5.88 22.06 -4.95
N THR A 74 6.24 21.16 -5.84
CA THR A 74 6.47 21.40 -7.27
C THR A 74 5.81 20.30 -8.08
N THR A 75 5.58 20.55 -9.37
CA THR A 75 5.00 19.59 -10.34
C THR A 75 5.88 19.39 -11.57
N ASP A 76 7.07 19.98 -11.56
CA ASP A 76 8.05 19.95 -12.64
C ASP A 76 9.27 19.07 -12.31
N GLY A 77 9.22 18.33 -11.20
CA GLY A 77 10.31 17.49 -10.70
C GLY A 77 11.43 18.24 -9.98
N SER A 78 11.35 19.58 -9.89
CA SER A 78 12.32 20.34 -9.11
C SER A 78 12.14 20.13 -7.61
N VAL A 79 13.22 20.32 -6.84
CA VAL A 79 13.15 20.25 -5.37
C VAL A 79 12.49 21.51 -4.81
N PRO A 80 11.38 21.40 -4.05
CA PRO A 80 10.71 22.56 -3.49
C PRO A 80 11.60 23.40 -2.57
N THR A 81 11.39 24.73 -2.65
CA THR A 81 12.02 25.74 -1.79
C THR A 81 10.93 26.54 -1.07
N LEU A 82 11.28 27.42 -0.15
CA LEU A 82 10.32 28.35 0.49
C LEU A 82 9.62 29.30 -0.51
N ASN A 83 10.16 29.45 -1.71
CA ASN A 83 9.54 30.25 -2.78
C ASN A 83 8.61 29.43 -3.66
N SER A 84 8.58 28.10 -3.52
CA SER A 84 7.66 27.22 -4.23
C SER A 84 6.23 27.37 -3.67
N PRO A 85 5.19 26.99 -4.41
CA PRO A 85 3.83 26.99 -3.91
C PRO A 85 3.72 26.28 -2.56
N LYS A 86 3.00 26.89 -1.61
CA LYS A 86 2.72 26.29 -0.30
C LYS A 86 1.45 25.47 -0.38
N TYR A 87 1.46 24.29 0.22
CA TYR A 87 0.27 23.46 0.40
C TYR A 87 -0.59 24.04 1.54
N ASP A 88 -1.83 24.38 1.26
CA ASP A 88 -2.78 24.98 2.20
C ASP A 88 -3.97 24.06 2.57
N GLY A 89 -3.93 22.80 2.13
CA GLY A 89 -5.00 21.83 2.35
C GLY A 89 -6.06 21.77 1.24
N ASN A 90 -6.00 22.65 0.23
CA ASN A 90 -7.02 22.76 -0.84
C ASN A 90 -6.46 22.46 -2.23
N LEU A 91 -5.46 21.59 -2.33
CA LEU A 91 -4.84 21.29 -3.61
C LEU A 91 -5.68 20.28 -4.39
N LYS A 92 -6.17 20.69 -5.56
CA LYS A 92 -6.93 19.86 -6.50
C LYS A 92 -6.09 19.47 -7.70
N VAL A 93 -6.41 18.32 -8.28
CA VAL A 93 -5.76 17.80 -9.48
C VAL A 93 -6.81 17.34 -10.48
N THR A 94 -6.65 17.76 -11.75
CA THR A 94 -7.58 17.43 -12.84
C THR A 94 -6.92 16.62 -13.96
N GLU A 95 -5.60 16.56 -13.96
CA GLU A 95 -4.78 15.79 -14.91
C GLU A 95 -3.73 14.96 -14.16
N THR A 96 -3.25 13.90 -14.80
CA THR A 96 -2.17 13.10 -14.22
C THR A 96 -0.97 13.98 -13.89
N THR A 97 -0.61 14.02 -12.61
CA THR A 97 0.40 14.94 -12.08
C THR A 97 1.30 14.21 -11.10
N GLU A 98 2.60 14.44 -11.21
CA GLU A 98 3.57 14.04 -10.21
C GLU A 98 3.93 15.23 -9.35
N PHE A 99 3.79 15.08 -8.04
CA PHE A 99 4.12 16.09 -7.06
C PHE A 99 5.40 15.71 -6.34
N THR A 100 6.28 16.69 -6.16
CA THR A 100 7.36 16.62 -5.18
C THR A 100 7.01 17.56 -4.04
N PHE A 101 6.85 17.02 -2.83
CA PHE A 101 6.60 17.79 -1.62
C PHE A 101 7.88 17.89 -0.80
N ARG A 102 8.04 18.97 -0.09
CA ARG A 102 9.11 19.15 0.89
C ARG A 102 8.59 19.86 2.13
N THR A 103 8.97 19.36 3.29
CA THR A 103 8.65 20.01 4.57
C THR A 103 9.75 20.97 4.97
N PHE A 104 9.34 22.05 5.64
CA PHE A 104 10.22 23.05 6.23
C PHE A 104 9.85 23.25 7.69
N ARG A 105 10.86 23.31 8.56
CA ARG A 105 10.65 23.62 9.98
C ARG A 105 10.22 25.08 10.15
N ALA A 106 9.70 25.43 11.33
CA ALA A 106 9.35 26.80 11.69
C ALA A 106 10.48 27.82 11.51
N ASN A 107 11.75 27.37 11.60
CA ASN A 107 12.92 28.21 11.36
C ASN A 107 13.34 28.30 9.87
N GLY A 108 12.52 27.77 8.95
CA GLY A 108 12.75 27.79 7.50
C GLY A 108 13.76 26.75 7.00
N LYS A 109 14.32 25.89 7.86
CA LYS A 109 15.26 24.85 7.42
C LYS A 109 14.53 23.71 6.73
N PRO A 110 15.01 23.28 5.53
CA PRO A 110 14.37 22.21 4.78
C PRO A 110 14.58 20.84 5.45
N CYS A 111 13.61 19.96 5.26
CA CYS A 111 13.67 18.54 5.60
C CYS A 111 13.56 17.67 4.33
N ASP A 112 13.09 16.45 4.52
CA ASP A 112 13.01 15.44 3.46
C ASP A 112 12.03 15.85 2.34
N THR A 113 12.25 15.27 1.17
CA THR A 113 11.35 15.37 0.01
C THR A 113 10.57 14.09 -0.15
N PHE A 114 9.31 14.21 -0.60
CA PHE A 114 8.40 13.11 -0.85
C PHE A 114 7.83 13.27 -2.25
N THR A 115 7.90 12.22 -3.06
CA THR A 115 7.33 12.23 -4.41
C THR A 115 6.13 11.29 -4.45
N THR A 116 5.02 11.78 -5.01
CA THR A 116 3.80 11.00 -5.21
C THR A 116 3.19 11.33 -6.57
N LYS A 117 2.54 10.34 -7.19
CA LYS A 117 1.88 10.52 -8.47
C LYS A 117 0.37 10.38 -8.29
N PHE A 118 -0.36 11.34 -8.84
CA PHE A 118 -1.81 11.29 -8.98
C PHE A 118 -2.14 10.99 -10.44
N ILE A 119 -2.81 9.88 -10.69
CA ILE A 119 -3.15 9.39 -12.02
C ILE A 119 -4.64 9.57 -12.25
N LYS A 120 -4.99 10.38 -13.24
CA LYS A 120 -6.36 10.45 -13.73
C LYS A 120 -6.72 9.16 -14.42
N GLY A 121 -7.68 8.45 -13.86
CA GLY A 121 -8.16 7.19 -14.38
C GLY A 121 -9.58 7.26 -14.91
N GLU A 122 -10.00 6.15 -15.49
CA GLU A 122 -11.39 5.85 -15.83
C GLU A 122 -11.74 4.50 -15.20
N PHE A 123 -13.02 4.25 -14.96
CA PHE A 123 -13.45 2.95 -14.47
C PHE A 123 -13.21 1.87 -15.52
N SER A 124 -12.39 0.86 -15.20
CA SER A 124 -12.30 -0.35 -16.00
C SER A 124 -13.68 -1.02 -16.04
N PRO A 125 -14.21 -1.37 -17.23
CA PRO A 125 -15.50 -2.04 -17.33
C PRO A 125 -15.41 -3.46 -16.75
N ALA A 126 -16.48 -3.90 -16.10
CA ALA A 126 -16.55 -5.28 -15.62
C ALA A 126 -16.48 -6.29 -16.79
N SER A 127 -15.89 -7.45 -16.54
CA SER A 127 -15.88 -8.55 -17.49
C SER A 127 -17.29 -9.03 -17.82
N SER A 128 -17.50 -9.40 -19.07
CA SER A 128 -18.72 -10.10 -19.50
C SER A 128 -18.71 -11.59 -19.14
N GLU A 129 -17.58 -12.13 -18.70
CA GLU A 129 -17.45 -13.52 -18.28
C GLU A 129 -18.16 -13.74 -16.93
N THR A 130 -18.90 -14.82 -16.83
CA THR A 130 -19.55 -15.23 -15.59
C THR A 130 -18.69 -16.30 -14.92
N PRO A 131 -18.16 -16.05 -13.70
CA PRO A 131 -17.40 -17.04 -12.98
C PRO A 131 -18.19 -18.31 -12.71
N ALA A 132 -17.53 -19.46 -12.82
CA ALA A 132 -18.16 -20.79 -12.64
C ALA A 132 -18.24 -21.21 -11.17
N GLY A 133 -17.47 -20.57 -10.28
CA GLY A 133 -17.38 -20.97 -8.88
C GLY A 133 -16.73 -19.93 -7.98
N LYS A 134 -16.61 -20.25 -6.70
CA LYS A 134 -15.98 -19.41 -5.69
C LYS A 134 -14.46 -19.63 -5.61
N GLY A 135 -13.74 -18.61 -5.19
CA GLY A 135 -12.31 -18.65 -4.93
C GLY A 135 -11.45 -18.40 -6.17
N LEU A 136 -10.18 -18.70 -6.07
CA LEU A 136 -9.16 -18.48 -7.10
C LEU A 136 -8.47 -19.81 -7.42
N GLU A 137 -7.98 -19.98 -8.63
CA GLU A 137 -7.10 -21.10 -8.99
C GLU A 137 -5.66 -20.71 -8.75
N ALA A 138 -4.97 -21.44 -7.85
CA ALA A 138 -3.53 -21.29 -7.59
C ALA A 138 -2.76 -22.45 -8.23
N VAL A 139 -1.98 -22.15 -9.26
CA VAL A 139 -1.08 -23.13 -9.90
C VAL A 139 0.30 -23.01 -9.28
N TRP A 140 0.80 -24.13 -8.75
CA TRP A 140 2.13 -24.21 -8.13
C TRP A 140 3.17 -24.79 -9.10
N TYR A 141 4.35 -24.17 -9.10
CA TYR A 141 5.54 -24.54 -9.87
C TYR A 141 6.74 -24.73 -8.94
N ASP A 142 7.65 -25.69 -9.26
CA ASP A 142 8.95 -25.83 -8.61
C ASP A 142 9.92 -24.79 -9.20
N PHE A 143 9.84 -23.58 -8.66
CA PHE A 143 10.49 -22.40 -9.24
C PHE A 143 11.73 -21.99 -8.44
N LYS A 144 12.88 -21.94 -9.12
CA LYS A 144 14.17 -21.52 -8.53
C LYS A 144 14.69 -20.20 -9.09
N GLY A 145 13.83 -19.47 -9.78
CA GLY A 145 14.16 -18.18 -10.34
C GLY A 145 13.95 -17.04 -9.34
N ASN A 146 14.10 -15.83 -9.82
CA ASN A 146 13.99 -14.60 -9.03
C ASN A 146 13.14 -13.51 -9.72
N LYS A 147 12.30 -13.90 -10.67
CA LYS A 147 11.38 -13.02 -11.40
C LYS A 147 10.03 -13.69 -11.61
N CYS A 148 8.96 -13.01 -11.24
CA CYS A 148 7.60 -13.48 -11.39
C CYS A 148 7.25 -13.85 -12.85
N ALA A 149 7.80 -13.12 -13.83
CA ALA A 149 7.59 -13.37 -15.25
C ALA A 149 8.15 -14.70 -15.76
N ASP A 150 9.02 -15.37 -15.01
CA ASP A 150 9.67 -16.61 -15.39
C ASP A 150 9.02 -17.86 -14.79
N ILE A 151 8.02 -17.73 -13.90
CA ILE A 151 7.38 -18.82 -13.17
C ILE A 151 6.84 -19.88 -14.13
N ASP A 152 6.19 -19.50 -15.23
CA ASP A 152 5.59 -20.43 -16.20
C ASP A 152 6.61 -21.32 -16.93
N LYS A 153 7.91 -20.97 -16.87
CA LYS A 153 9.00 -21.77 -17.44
C LYS A 153 9.42 -22.95 -16.57
N ALA A 154 8.94 -22.95 -15.31
CA ALA A 154 9.26 -23.99 -14.33
C ALA A 154 8.31 -25.19 -14.42
N SER A 155 8.67 -26.30 -13.74
CA SER A 155 7.86 -27.50 -13.71
C SER A 155 6.60 -27.31 -12.86
N ARG A 156 5.42 -27.40 -13.47
CA ARG A 156 4.13 -27.41 -12.76
C ARG A 156 4.05 -28.61 -11.81
N LYS A 157 3.63 -28.37 -10.57
CA LYS A 157 3.47 -29.38 -9.50
C LYS A 157 2.02 -29.68 -9.17
N GLY A 158 1.15 -28.69 -9.22
CA GLY A 158 -0.26 -28.86 -8.87
C GLY A 158 -1.10 -27.63 -9.16
N SER A 159 -2.42 -27.78 -8.97
CA SER A 159 -3.41 -26.70 -9.04
C SER A 159 -4.37 -26.88 -7.88
N TYR A 160 -4.65 -25.78 -7.18
CA TYR A 160 -5.44 -25.76 -5.95
C TYR A 160 -6.48 -24.65 -6.02
N ASN A 161 -7.62 -24.88 -5.38
CA ASN A 161 -8.58 -23.82 -5.16
C ASN A 161 -8.30 -23.14 -3.83
N VAL A 162 -8.10 -21.82 -3.85
CA VAL A 162 -7.90 -21.01 -2.65
C VAL A 162 -9.03 -19.99 -2.53
N THR A 163 -9.42 -19.65 -1.31
CA THR A 163 -10.50 -18.67 -1.07
C THR A 163 -10.00 -17.24 -1.08
N GLU A 164 -8.69 -17.05 -0.95
CA GLU A 164 -8.00 -15.77 -0.90
C GLU A 164 -6.62 -15.87 -1.56
N VAL A 165 -5.95 -14.75 -1.77
CA VAL A 165 -4.57 -14.72 -2.25
C VAL A 165 -3.65 -15.19 -1.11
N SER A 166 -3.24 -16.45 -1.18
CA SER A 166 -2.43 -17.11 -0.17
C SER A 166 -1.63 -18.27 -0.76
N ILE A 167 -0.64 -18.74 -0.01
CA ILE A 167 0.15 -19.90 -0.37
C ILE A 167 -0.65 -21.17 -0.02
N PRO A 168 -0.95 -22.05 -1.00
CA PRO A 168 -1.59 -23.35 -0.69
C PRO A 168 -0.75 -24.17 0.29
N ALA A 169 -1.40 -24.85 1.23
CA ALA A 169 -0.72 -25.64 2.25
C ALA A 169 0.15 -26.79 1.69
N GLU A 170 -0.16 -27.25 0.48
CA GLU A 170 0.55 -28.28 -0.26
C GLU A 170 1.83 -27.77 -0.92
N ALA A 171 1.93 -26.47 -1.23
CA ALA A 171 3.11 -25.89 -1.85
C ALA A 171 4.28 -25.86 -0.85
N LYS A 172 5.39 -26.48 -1.22
CA LYS A 172 6.58 -26.65 -0.36
C LYS A 172 7.86 -26.42 -1.15
N GLY A 173 8.89 -25.97 -0.44
CA GLY A 173 10.23 -25.78 -1.01
C GLY A 173 10.33 -24.49 -1.83
N HIS A 174 10.91 -24.58 -3.02
CA HIS A 174 10.98 -23.45 -3.93
C HIS A 174 9.62 -23.26 -4.61
N ILE A 175 8.94 -22.17 -4.27
CA ILE A 175 7.56 -21.92 -4.65
C ILE A 175 7.50 -20.87 -5.76
N GLY A 176 6.85 -21.21 -6.88
CA GLY A 176 6.29 -20.24 -7.81
C GLY A 176 4.79 -20.44 -7.87
N LEU A 177 4.01 -19.37 -7.68
CA LEU A 177 2.55 -19.41 -7.80
C LEU A 177 2.07 -18.48 -8.91
N VAL A 178 1.09 -18.98 -9.67
CA VAL A 178 0.24 -18.16 -10.55
C VAL A 178 -1.19 -18.36 -10.07
N ILE A 179 -1.77 -17.30 -9.48
CA ILE A 179 -3.12 -17.32 -8.89
C ILE A 179 -4.02 -16.50 -9.81
N LYS A 180 -5.08 -17.12 -10.32
CA LYS A 180 -6.02 -16.51 -11.28
C LYS A 180 -7.46 -16.69 -10.85
N GLY A 181 -8.29 -15.78 -11.33
CA GLY A 181 -9.73 -15.76 -11.18
C GLY A 181 -10.29 -14.36 -11.38
N PHE A 182 -11.30 -14.03 -10.61
CA PHE A 182 -11.96 -12.73 -10.67
C PHE A 182 -12.05 -12.13 -9.27
N ILE A 183 -11.93 -10.82 -9.20
CA ILE A 183 -12.40 -10.04 -8.05
C ILE A 183 -13.78 -9.49 -8.36
N ASN A 184 -14.71 -9.58 -7.40
CA ASN A 184 -16.07 -9.06 -7.50
C ASN A 184 -16.20 -7.79 -6.69
N VAL A 185 -16.33 -6.64 -7.36
CA VAL A 185 -16.49 -5.36 -6.66
C VAL A 185 -17.97 -4.95 -6.63
N PRO A 186 -18.48 -4.52 -5.45
CA PRO A 186 -19.90 -4.30 -5.23
C PRO A 186 -20.44 -3.00 -5.86
N GLU A 187 -19.59 -2.03 -6.15
CA GLU A 187 -19.95 -0.72 -6.71
C GLU A 187 -18.80 -0.15 -7.55
N ASP A 188 -19.10 0.88 -8.36
CA ASP A 188 -18.07 1.64 -9.04
C ASP A 188 -17.22 2.38 -8.00
N GLY A 189 -15.90 2.20 -8.06
CA GLY A 189 -15.03 2.81 -7.05
C GLY A 189 -13.54 2.71 -7.38
N ILE A 190 -12.74 3.45 -6.62
CA ILE A 190 -11.30 3.28 -6.59
C ILE A 190 -10.98 2.29 -5.49
N TYR A 191 -10.42 1.16 -5.87
CA TYR A 191 -10.04 0.09 -4.95
C TYR A 191 -8.55 0.14 -4.68
N THR A 192 -8.19 0.01 -3.42
CA THR A 192 -6.81 -0.03 -2.94
C THR A 192 -6.43 -1.48 -2.64
N PHE A 193 -5.35 -1.93 -3.22
CA PHE A 193 -4.79 -3.28 -3.05
C PHE A 193 -3.47 -3.17 -2.30
N ALA A 194 -3.36 -3.84 -1.15
CA ALA A 194 -2.12 -3.99 -0.40
C ALA A 194 -1.63 -5.43 -0.53
N LEU A 195 -0.57 -5.63 -1.30
CA LEU A 195 0.04 -6.93 -1.54
C LEU A 195 1.32 -7.05 -0.71
N THR A 196 1.30 -7.94 0.26
CA THR A 196 2.45 -8.25 1.11
C THR A 196 3.04 -9.60 0.70
N SER A 197 4.31 -9.64 0.43
CA SER A 197 5.03 -10.87 0.10
C SER A 197 6.47 -10.89 0.62
N ASP A 198 6.98 -12.09 0.76
CA ASP A 198 8.36 -12.50 0.94
C ASP A 198 8.53 -13.78 0.09
N ASP A 199 9.25 -13.85 -0.99
CA ASP A 199 9.91 -12.86 -1.82
C ASP A 199 8.96 -12.08 -2.75
N GLY A 200 9.24 -12.10 -4.07
CA GLY A 200 8.63 -11.28 -5.10
C GLY A 200 7.18 -11.62 -5.43
N SER A 201 6.40 -10.59 -5.73
CA SER A 201 5.03 -10.72 -6.21
C SER A 201 4.61 -9.62 -7.19
N THR A 202 3.60 -9.91 -7.99
CA THR A 202 2.96 -8.93 -8.89
C THR A 202 1.45 -9.09 -8.87
N LEU A 203 0.73 -8.01 -9.13
CA LEU A 203 -0.72 -7.99 -9.28
C LEU A 203 -1.10 -7.35 -10.61
N VAL A 204 -1.90 -8.06 -11.39
CA VAL A 204 -2.50 -7.60 -12.65
C VAL A 204 -4.02 -7.70 -12.52
N ILE A 205 -4.75 -6.68 -12.93
CA ILE A 205 -6.23 -6.65 -12.95
C ILE A 205 -6.65 -6.12 -14.33
N ASP A 206 -7.57 -6.81 -14.99
CA ASP A 206 -8.03 -6.50 -16.36
C ASP A 206 -6.89 -6.42 -17.38
N GLY A 207 -5.80 -7.15 -17.15
CA GLY A 207 -4.60 -7.12 -17.99
C GLY A 207 -3.63 -5.98 -17.69
N ASP A 208 -3.98 -5.02 -16.82
CA ASP A 208 -3.13 -3.91 -16.44
C ASP A 208 -2.32 -4.23 -15.17
N PRO A 209 -1.01 -3.91 -15.13
CA PRO A 209 -0.22 -4.04 -13.92
C PRO A 209 -0.67 -3.01 -12.88
N VAL A 210 -1.02 -3.50 -11.67
CA VAL A 210 -1.45 -2.68 -10.53
C VAL A 210 -0.37 -2.61 -9.47
N ILE A 211 0.31 -3.74 -9.21
CA ILE A 211 1.42 -3.80 -8.25
C ILE A 211 2.60 -4.53 -8.87
N ASP A 212 3.77 -3.92 -8.76
CA ASP A 212 5.07 -4.53 -9.00
C ASP A 212 5.85 -4.57 -7.68
N ASN A 213 5.89 -5.74 -7.07
CA ASN A 213 6.67 -6.09 -5.89
C ASN A 213 7.65 -7.23 -6.23
N ASP A 214 8.14 -7.27 -7.49
CA ASP A 214 8.97 -8.35 -8.00
C ASP A 214 10.41 -8.29 -7.47
N GLY A 215 11.10 -9.41 -7.53
CA GLY A 215 12.49 -9.58 -7.11
C GLY A 215 12.64 -10.15 -5.69
N PRO A 216 13.86 -10.61 -5.33
CA PRO A 216 14.14 -11.14 -3.99
C PRO A 216 14.14 -10.03 -2.93
N HIS A 217 13.36 -10.23 -1.86
CA HIS A 217 13.32 -9.33 -0.71
C HIS A 217 12.65 -10.02 0.48
N GLY A 218 12.92 -9.56 1.71
CA GLY A 218 12.15 -9.95 2.88
C GLY A 218 10.73 -9.38 2.88
N PRO A 219 9.93 -9.63 3.94
CA PRO A 219 8.53 -9.17 3.99
C PRO A 219 8.38 -7.71 3.62
N ARG A 220 7.60 -7.45 2.56
CA ARG A 220 7.36 -6.10 2.03
C ARG A 220 5.93 -5.98 1.52
N GLU A 221 5.26 -4.90 1.91
CA GLU A 221 3.97 -4.49 1.38
C GLU A 221 4.15 -3.44 0.28
N VAL A 222 3.45 -3.63 -0.82
CA VAL A 222 3.30 -2.62 -1.88
C VAL A 222 1.83 -2.37 -2.12
N ILE A 223 1.47 -1.09 -2.22
CA ILE A 223 0.10 -0.63 -2.43
C ILE A 223 -0.06 -0.16 -3.86
N GLY A 224 -1.16 -0.58 -4.49
CA GLY A 224 -1.61 -0.12 -5.80
C GLY A 224 -3.10 0.20 -5.78
N GLN A 225 -3.53 1.11 -6.64
CA GLN A 225 -4.94 1.48 -6.79
C GLN A 225 -5.42 1.25 -8.22
N LYS A 226 -6.69 0.90 -8.36
CA LYS A 226 -7.37 0.82 -9.67
C LYS A 226 -8.82 1.24 -9.53
N ALA A 227 -9.29 2.01 -10.51
CA ALA A 227 -10.70 2.36 -10.63
C ALA A 227 -11.43 1.25 -11.38
N LEU A 228 -12.44 0.64 -10.75
CA LEU A 228 -13.18 -0.51 -11.25
C LEU A 228 -14.68 -0.19 -11.26
N ALA A 229 -15.36 -0.52 -12.35
CA ALA A 229 -16.82 -0.53 -12.38
C ALA A 229 -17.34 -1.73 -11.59
N LYS A 230 -18.57 -1.64 -11.09
CA LYS A 230 -19.23 -2.74 -10.38
C LYS A 230 -19.23 -4.03 -11.21
N GLY A 231 -18.82 -5.15 -10.61
CA GLY A 231 -18.85 -6.48 -11.21
C GLY A 231 -17.56 -7.26 -11.07
N TYR A 232 -17.38 -8.22 -11.97
CA TYR A 232 -16.22 -9.12 -11.96
C TYR A 232 -15.08 -8.57 -12.82
N HIS A 233 -13.86 -8.62 -12.28
CA HIS A 233 -12.64 -8.22 -12.98
C HIS A 233 -11.60 -9.34 -12.92
N PRO A 234 -11.06 -9.78 -14.06
CA PRO A 234 -9.98 -10.76 -14.09
C PRO A 234 -8.79 -10.30 -13.26
N ILE A 235 -8.28 -11.20 -12.40
CA ILE A 235 -7.13 -10.96 -11.55
C ILE A 235 -6.07 -12.03 -11.78
N GLU A 236 -4.81 -11.63 -11.84
CA GLU A 236 -3.66 -12.51 -11.80
C GLU A 236 -2.66 -12.01 -10.74
N VAL A 237 -2.35 -12.88 -9.77
CA VAL A 237 -1.26 -12.67 -8.82
C VAL A 237 -0.16 -13.68 -9.13
N ARG A 238 1.07 -13.21 -9.28
CA ARG A 238 2.25 -14.05 -9.36
C ARG A 238 3.08 -13.86 -8.11
N TYR A 239 3.66 -14.92 -7.64
CA TYR A 239 4.46 -14.93 -6.42
C TYR A 239 5.55 -15.99 -6.50
N PHE A 240 6.72 -15.67 -5.99
CA PHE A 240 7.74 -16.69 -5.75
C PHE A 240 8.39 -16.52 -4.38
N ASP A 241 8.88 -17.64 -3.87
CA ASP A 241 9.66 -17.72 -2.64
C ASP A 241 10.62 -18.90 -2.67
N SER A 242 11.76 -18.73 -2.03
CA SER A 242 12.83 -19.72 -2.00
C SER A 242 12.92 -20.47 -0.68
N ASN A 243 12.31 -19.97 0.41
CA ASN A 243 12.65 -20.49 1.75
C ASN A 243 11.58 -20.26 2.84
N GLY A 244 10.31 -20.35 2.52
CA GLY A 244 9.22 -20.30 3.52
C GLY A 244 8.69 -18.92 3.78
N GLY A 245 8.34 -18.23 2.71
CA GLY A 245 7.84 -16.87 2.72
C GLY A 245 6.37 -16.69 3.09
N MET A 246 5.86 -15.53 2.80
CA MET A 246 4.47 -15.14 3.03
C MET A 246 3.85 -14.50 1.79
N LEU A 247 2.54 -14.68 1.64
CA LEU A 247 1.75 -14.00 0.62
C LEU A 247 0.39 -13.64 1.20
N LYS A 248 0.05 -12.36 1.16
CA LYS A 248 -1.24 -11.84 1.62
C LYS A 248 -1.65 -10.66 0.76
N MET A 249 -2.93 -10.57 0.43
CA MET A 249 -3.52 -9.39 -0.21
C MET A 249 -4.71 -8.88 0.62
N GLU A 250 -4.73 -7.59 0.87
CA GLU A 250 -5.87 -6.87 1.45
C GLU A 250 -6.45 -5.95 0.38
N VAL A 251 -7.77 -5.85 0.34
CA VAL A 251 -8.49 -4.98 -0.59
C VAL A 251 -9.33 -4.00 0.22
N ARG A 252 -9.26 -2.72 -0.14
CA ARG A 252 -10.05 -1.66 0.50
C ARG A 252 -10.92 -0.95 -0.52
N ASP A 253 -12.07 -0.50 -0.07
CA ASP A 253 -12.98 0.33 -0.86
C ASP A 253 -12.49 1.79 -0.98
N SER A 254 -13.26 2.63 -1.68
CA SER A 254 -12.94 4.07 -1.85
C SER A 254 -12.99 4.89 -0.55
N LYS A 255 -13.42 4.30 0.56
CA LYS A 255 -13.44 4.88 1.91
C LYS A 255 -12.36 4.29 2.81
N GLU A 256 -11.44 3.52 2.23
CA GLU A 256 -10.37 2.80 2.94
C GLU A 256 -10.89 1.71 3.92
N ASN A 257 -12.14 1.26 3.80
CA ASN A 257 -12.63 0.13 4.58
C ASN A 257 -12.13 -1.18 3.95
N VAL A 258 -11.61 -2.07 4.78
CA VAL A 258 -11.20 -3.42 4.35
C VAL A 258 -12.42 -4.21 3.91
N ILE A 259 -12.39 -4.74 2.69
CA ILE A 259 -13.44 -5.60 2.15
C ILE A 259 -13.20 -7.03 2.65
N PRO A 260 -14.20 -7.67 3.28
CA PRO A 260 -14.10 -9.08 3.67
C PRO A 260 -13.84 -9.99 2.47
N VAL A 261 -13.02 -11.01 2.67
CA VAL A 261 -12.64 -11.97 1.62
C VAL A 261 -13.82 -12.84 1.16
N ASP A 262 -14.80 -13.08 2.05
CA ASP A 262 -15.96 -13.92 1.72
C ASP A 262 -16.78 -13.31 0.57
N GLY A 263 -16.85 -14.06 -0.55
CA GLY A 263 -17.53 -13.64 -1.77
C GLY A 263 -16.78 -12.63 -2.64
N LEU A 264 -15.58 -12.20 -2.22
CA LEU A 264 -14.77 -11.26 -3.00
C LEU A 264 -14.17 -11.91 -4.26
N PHE A 265 -13.80 -13.20 -4.18
CA PHE A 265 -13.15 -13.90 -5.27
C PHE A 265 -13.99 -15.00 -5.89
N ALA A 266 -13.87 -15.15 -7.22
CA ALA A 266 -14.55 -16.13 -8.03
C ALA A 266 -13.62 -16.68 -9.14
N LYS A 267 -13.98 -17.86 -9.73
CA LYS A 267 -13.22 -18.50 -10.82
C LYS A 267 -14.13 -19.11 -11.88
#